data_bb6c25d811029243e0c18cf13dccfd95
#
_entry.id   bb6c25d811029243e0c18cf13dccfd95
#
_cell.length_a   1.000
_cell.length_b   1.000
_cell.length_c   1.000
_cell.angle_alpha   90.00
_cell.angle_beta   90.00
_cell.angle_gamma   90.00
#
_symmetry.space_group_name_H-M   'P 1'
#
loop_
_entity.id
_entity.type
_entity.pdbx_description
1 polymer ?
#
loop_
_entity_poly.entity_id
_entity_poly.type
_entity_poly.pdbx_seq_one_letter_code
_entity_poly.pdbx_strand_id
1 'polypeptide(L)'
;MGNFKKHVPCEACGSSDGNAIYEDGSSYCWVCKAVSQGSNVSGPKIKRGNYKLINEISYQALVKRSIREDTCKKYSYGMAKHNGKNVQVATYKDSKGAPLAQKLRTKDKKFSWVGDGQEVGLFGQHLFSGGKMLTVCEGEVDTLTVSQVFDNKWAVVGVPHGAQSAVKFIAANLDFCNSFDKVVLCFDMDKPGQDAAKEVAELFTPGKAAIAYLPENDPNDMLVKGLTKELINAVYSAKVFRPDGIVSSKDTWDLITSVDDEETADYPYDDLNTITGGLKKGALVTVCAGSGIGKSLFCKEVAYHLLQQGKKVGYIALEESVKRTMQGLMSIRLNKPLHLNTTLVDAAELKEAWDEVASDSLYLYDHFGSTDSDNLLNRIRYMNKALGCDYIFLDHLSIVVSGASASLDERRLIDNTMTKLRTLVEETGISLTIVSHLKRIEGNRGHEDGVAVSLGHLRGSQAIAQLSDQVLALSRSTTSDTKDLTTLSVLKNRYSGETGDAATLKYDPVTGRLKQTDPLDLPSESVSF
;
A
#
# COMPACT_ATOMS: atom_id res chain seq x y z
N MET A 1 -2.72 25.14 -18.79
CA MET A 1 -1.27 25.41 -18.81
C MET A 1 -0.89 25.77 -20.21
N GLY A 2 -0.19 26.93 -20.39
CA GLY A 2 0.33 27.35 -21.69
C GLY A 2 1.39 26.38 -22.23
N ASN A 3 1.99 26.73 -23.38
CA ASN A 3 3.13 25.96 -23.88
C ASN A 3 4.29 26.04 -22.88
N PHE A 4 5.00 24.90 -22.71
CA PHE A 4 6.16 24.82 -21.84
C PHE A 4 7.27 25.78 -22.29
N LYS A 5 7.86 26.53 -21.34
CA LYS A 5 8.91 27.51 -21.62
C LYS A 5 10.29 27.06 -21.15
N LYS A 6 10.42 26.68 -19.88
CA LYS A 6 11.71 26.24 -19.31
C LYS A 6 11.53 25.59 -17.94
N HIS A 7 12.55 24.83 -17.52
CA HIS A 7 12.70 24.39 -16.13
C HIS A 7 13.52 25.40 -15.32
N VAL A 8 13.18 25.55 -14.03
CA VAL A 8 13.89 26.41 -13.07
C VAL A 8 13.92 25.73 -11.70
N PRO A 9 14.80 26.17 -10.77
CA PRO A 9 14.75 25.72 -9.39
C PRO A 9 13.40 25.99 -8.73
N CYS A 10 12.96 25.06 -7.88
CA CYS A 10 11.71 25.22 -7.13
C CYS A 10 12.01 25.81 -5.75
N GLU A 11 11.44 26.99 -5.46
CA GLU A 11 11.62 27.66 -4.16
C GLU A 11 10.96 26.88 -3.01
N ALA A 12 9.91 26.11 -3.30
CA ALA A 12 9.17 25.37 -2.27
C ALA A 12 9.88 24.10 -1.78
N CYS A 13 10.64 23.41 -2.65
CA CYS A 13 11.30 22.14 -2.29
C CYS A 13 12.82 22.11 -2.54
N GLY A 14 13.39 23.19 -3.08
CA GLY A 14 14.83 23.29 -3.34
C GLY A 14 15.35 22.43 -4.50
N SER A 15 14.47 21.78 -5.29
CA SER A 15 14.92 21.01 -6.46
C SER A 15 15.51 21.96 -7.51
N SER A 16 16.62 21.56 -8.14
CA SER A 16 17.40 22.42 -9.04
C SER A 16 16.70 22.71 -10.37
N ASP A 17 15.79 21.85 -10.83
CA ASP A 17 15.15 21.89 -12.14
C ASP A 17 13.70 21.33 -12.16
N GLY A 18 13.15 21.01 -10.99
CA GLY A 18 11.83 20.39 -10.88
C GLY A 18 10.65 21.29 -11.23
N ASN A 19 10.84 22.62 -11.30
CA ASN A 19 9.75 23.57 -11.53
C ASN A 19 9.67 23.97 -13.01
N ALA A 20 8.62 23.51 -13.70
CA ALA A 20 8.33 23.85 -15.09
C ALA A 20 7.57 25.18 -15.15
N ILE A 21 8.10 26.17 -15.90
CA ILE A 21 7.43 27.45 -16.20
C ILE A 21 6.81 27.39 -17.59
N TYR A 22 5.59 27.91 -17.71
CA TYR A 22 4.82 28.00 -18.93
C TYR A 22 4.75 29.43 -19.48
N GLU A 23 4.38 29.61 -20.77
CA GLU A 23 4.32 30.92 -21.42
C GLU A 23 3.31 31.87 -20.79
N ASP A 24 2.28 31.36 -20.13
CA ASP A 24 1.27 32.12 -19.38
C ASP A 24 1.78 32.59 -18.01
N GLY A 25 3.04 32.31 -17.68
CA GLY A 25 3.66 32.64 -16.39
C GLY A 25 3.29 31.68 -15.25
N SER A 26 2.46 30.69 -15.52
CA SER A 26 2.18 29.62 -14.54
C SER A 26 3.39 28.70 -14.36
N SER A 27 3.50 28.06 -13.20
CA SER A 27 4.52 27.07 -12.97
C SER A 27 3.99 25.84 -12.25
N TYR A 28 4.63 24.70 -12.50
CA TYR A 28 4.33 23.44 -11.86
C TYR A 28 5.62 22.71 -11.50
N CYS A 29 5.78 22.38 -10.24
CA CYS A 29 6.92 21.58 -9.79
C CYS A 29 6.61 20.08 -9.83
N TRP A 30 7.35 19.34 -10.63
CA TRP A 30 7.19 17.88 -10.78
C TRP A 30 7.67 17.09 -9.55
N VAL A 31 8.47 17.73 -8.68
CA VAL A 31 9.00 17.09 -7.46
C VAL A 31 8.06 17.23 -6.27
N CYS A 32 7.67 18.48 -5.93
CA CYS A 32 6.79 18.77 -4.80
C CYS A 32 5.35 19.11 -5.18
N LYS A 33 5.03 19.05 -6.49
CA LYS A 33 3.72 19.37 -7.05
C LYS A 33 3.21 20.81 -6.77
N ALA A 34 4.08 21.69 -6.29
CA ALA A 34 3.72 23.10 -6.06
C ALA A 34 3.31 23.76 -7.38
N VAL A 35 2.19 24.49 -7.35
CA VAL A 35 1.63 25.23 -8.49
C VAL A 35 1.71 26.72 -8.18
N SER A 36 2.19 27.52 -9.14
CA SER A 36 2.11 28.99 -9.08
C SER A 36 1.35 29.49 -10.31
N GLN A 37 0.40 30.39 -10.10
CA GLN A 37 -0.31 31.05 -11.20
C GLN A 37 0.49 32.27 -11.67
N GLY A 38 0.65 32.40 -12.98
CA GLY A 38 1.30 33.58 -13.57
C GLY A 38 0.48 34.85 -13.36
N SER A 39 1.15 35.96 -13.13
CA SER A 39 0.57 37.29 -12.84
C SER A 39 -0.28 37.94 -13.96
N ASN A 40 -0.60 37.21 -15.03
CA ASN A 40 -1.38 37.67 -16.18
C ASN A 40 -2.61 36.81 -16.49
N VAL A 41 -3.28 36.25 -15.49
CA VAL A 41 -4.55 35.59 -15.75
C VAL A 41 -5.70 36.59 -15.57
N SER A 42 -5.97 37.38 -16.61
CA SER A 42 -7.38 37.62 -16.94
C SER A 42 -8.01 36.26 -17.13
N GLY A 43 -9.08 35.91 -16.35
CA GLY A 43 -9.75 34.62 -16.42
C GLY A 43 -9.94 34.13 -17.87
N PRO A 44 -10.09 32.82 -18.10
CA PRO A 44 -10.03 32.24 -19.42
C PRO A 44 -10.86 33.07 -20.39
N LYS A 45 -10.23 33.64 -21.44
CA LYS A 45 -10.92 34.31 -22.51
C LYS A 45 -11.74 33.27 -23.26
N ILE A 46 -13.01 33.13 -22.86
CA ILE A 46 -13.97 32.22 -23.47
C ILE A 46 -14.12 32.64 -24.92
N LYS A 47 -13.51 31.91 -25.84
CA LYS A 47 -13.76 32.03 -27.25
C LYS A 47 -15.20 31.55 -27.46
N ARG A 48 -16.15 32.49 -27.57
CA ARG A 48 -17.53 32.17 -27.98
C ARG A 48 -17.48 31.66 -29.41
N GLY A 49 -17.37 30.37 -29.58
CA GLY A 49 -17.61 29.72 -30.86
C GLY A 49 -19.07 29.97 -31.30
N ASN A 50 -19.32 30.08 -32.59
CA ASN A 50 -20.68 30.28 -33.15
C ASN A 50 -21.49 28.94 -33.07
N TYR A 51 -21.63 28.37 -31.87
CA TYR A 51 -22.40 27.13 -31.65
C TYR A 51 -23.89 27.46 -31.50
N LYS A 52 -24.75 26.79 -32.27
CA LYS A 52 -26.20 26.91 -32.12
C LYS A 52 -26.65 26.02 -30.97
N LEU A 53 -26.77 26.61 -29.77
CA LEU A 53 -27.28 25.89 -28.60
C LEU A 53 -28.75 25.50 -28.81
N ILE A 54 -29.18 24.46 -28.09
CA ILE A 54 -30.58 24.01 -28.06
C ILE A 54 -31.35 24.98 -27.20
N ASN A 55 -32.34 25.67 -27.78
CA ASN A 55 -33.14 26.70 -27.09
C ASN A 55 -34.43 26.11 -26.50
N GLU A 56 -35.01 25.07 -27.13
CA GLU A 56 -36.25 24.44 -26.68
C GLU A 56 -35.94 23.30 -25.71
N ILE A 57 -35.81 23.63 -24.43
CA ILE A 57 -35.56 22.67 -23.37
C ILE A 57 -36.79 22.63 -22.45
N SER A 58 -37.38 21.45 -22.30
CA SER A 58 -38.48 21.20 -21.36
C SER A 58 -37.92 20.82 -20.00
N TYR A 59 -38.16 21.65 -18.99
CA TYR A 59 -37.77 21.37 -17.61
C TYR A 59 -38.90 20.58 -16.94
N GLN A 60 -38.63 19.33 -16.61
CA GLN A 60 -39.58 18.41 -16.00
C GLN A 60 -38.90 17.54 -14.92
N ALA A 61 -39.70 16.93 -14.05
CA ALA A 61 -39.16 16.01 -13.07
C ALA A 61 -38.54 14.76 -13.74
N LEU A 62 -37.43 14.29 -13.21
CA LEU A 62 -36.79 13.05 -13.63
C LEU A 62 -37.32 11.91 -12.74
N VAL A 63 -38.53 11.43 -13.04
CA VAL A 63 -39.26 10.46 -12.18
C VAL A 63 -38.41 9.25 -11.83
N LYS A 64 -37.70 8.63 -12.79
CA LYS A 64 -36.83 7.46 -12.56
C LYS A 64 -35.63 7.74 -11.66
N ARG A 65 -35.29 9.00 -11.43
CA ARG A 65 -34.19 9.48 -10.61
C ARG A 65 -34.65 10.17 -9.32
N SER A 66 -35.99 10.21 -9.12
CA SER A 66 -36.62 10.91 -7.99
C SER A 66 -36.22 12.40 -7.88
N ILE A 67 -35.86 13.05 -9.00
CA ILE A 67 -35.45 14.46 -9.05
C ILE A 67 -36.66 15.32 -9.45
N ARG A 68 -36.92 16.36 -8.65
CA ARG A 68 -38.06 17.27 -8.83
C ARG A 68 -37.81 18.27 -9.96
N GLU A 69 -38.91 18.80 -10.50
CA GLU A 69 -38.90 19.81 -11.57
C GLU A 69 -38.24 21.13 -11.14
N ASP A 70 -38.48 21.58 -9.90
CA ASP A 70 -37.89 22.81 -9.37
C ASP A 70 -36.36 22.75 -9.34
N THR A 71 -35.79 21.60 -8.99
CA THR A 71 -34.36 21.34 -9.01
C THR A 71 -33.82 21.35 -10.44
N CYS A 72 -34.53 20.70 -11.36
CA CYS A 72 -34.17 20.71 -12.77
C CYS A 72 -34.17 22.13 -13.37
N LYS A 73 -35.19 22.95 -13.04
CA LYS A 73 -35.27 24.36 -13.45
C LYS A 73 -34.11 25.18 -12.89
N LYS A 74 -33.82 25.06 -11.60
CA LYS A 74 -32.72 25.77 -10.94
C LYS A 74 -31.39 25.56 -11.66
N TYR A 75 -31.05 24.32 -11.99
CA TYR A 75 -29.79 23.94 -12.60
C TYR A 75 -29.79 23.97 -14.13
N SER A 76 -30.92 24.37 -14.74
CA SER A 76 -31.07 24.35 -16.21
C SER A 76 -30.79 22.98 -16.83
N TYR A 77 -31.32 21.94 -16.19
CA TYR A 77 -31.27 20.55 -16.63
C TYR A 77 -32.64 20.09 -17.13
N GLY A 78 -32.76 19.68 -18.36
CA GLY A 78 -34.05 19.37 -18.94
C GLY A 78 -33.98 18.34 -20.06
N MET A 79 -35.10 18.21 -20.78
CA MET A 79 -35.26 17.33 -21.92
C MET A 79 -35.40 18.12 -23.21
N ALA A 80 -34.77 17.68 -24.28
CA ALA A 80 -34.91 18.28 -25.61
C ALA A 80 -34.86 17.20 -26.69
N LYS A 81 -35.22 17.59 -27.92
CA LYS A 81 -34.94 16.80 -29.11
C LYS A 81 -33.68 17.31 -29.79
N HIS A 82 -32.73 16.42 -30.02
CA HIS A 82 -31.52 16.69 -30.78
C HIS A 82 -31.27 15.59 -31.80
N ASN A 83 -31.12 15.97 -33.08
CA ASN A 83 -30.99 15.04 -34.21
C ASN A 83 -32.07 13.92 -34.22
N GLY A 84 -33.33 14.31 -33.95
CA GLY A 84 -34.48 13.37 -33.95
C GLY A 84 -34.57 12.47 -32.69
N LYS A 85 -33.63 12.57 -31.74
CA LYS A 85 -33.62 11.76 -30.53
C LYS A 85 -33.92 12.60 -29.29
N ASN A 86 -34.61 12.01 -28.31
CA ASN A 86 -34.78 12.65 -27.00
C ASN A 86 -33.48 12.52 -26.21
N VAL A 87 -33.01 13.67 -25.70
CA VAL A 87 -31.78 13.77 -24.92
C VAL A 87 -32.05 14.54 -23.63
N GLN A 88 -31.34 14.23 -22.55
CA GLN A 88 -31.20 15.09 -21.39
C GLN A 88 -30.14 16.13 -21.69
N VAL A 89 -30.39 17.37 -21.29
CA VAL A 89 -29.53 18.52 -21.57
C VAL A 89 -29.16 19.21 -20.27
N ALA A 90 -27.88 19.21 -19.93
CA ALA A 90 -27.32 20.03 -18.87
C ALA A 90 -26.72 21.30 -19.49
N THR A 91 -27.25 22.47 -19.15
CA THR A 91 -26.77 23.73 -19.66
C THR A 91 -25.75 24.36 -18.73
N TYR A 92 -24.51 24.48 -19.21
CA TYR A 92 -23.42 25.17 -18.52
C TYR A 92 -23.48 26.65 -18.83
N LYS A 93 -23.29 27.49 -17.81
CA LYS A 93 -23.44 28.94 -17.90
C LYS A 93 -22.20 29.66 -17.38
N ASP A 94 -21.98 30.85 -17.89
CA ASP A 94 -20.95 31.76 -17.37
C ASP A 94 -21.37 32.40 -16.03
N SER A 95 -20.47 33.16 -15.41
CA SER A 95 -20.72 33.87 -14.15
C SER A 95 -21.86 34.89 -14.21
N LYS A 96 -22.31 35.28 -15.40
CA LYS A 96 -23.43 36.17 -15.63
C LYS A 96 -24.74 35.40 -15.89
N GLY A 97 -24.70 34.09 -15.89
CA GLY A 97 -25.85 33.20 -16.17
C GLY A 97 -26.14 33.00 -17.66
N ALA A 98 -25.27 33.48 -18.58
CA ALA A 98 -25.43 33.25 -20.01
C ALA A 98 -24.98 31.80 -20.37
N PRO A 99 -25.72 31.09 -21.24
CA PRO A 99 -25.37 29.75 -21.66
C PRO A 99 -24.07 29.74 -22.47
N LEU A 100 -23.13 28.81 -22.13
CA LEU A 100 -21.85 28.60 -22.80
C LEU A 100 -21.83 27.34 -23.64
N ALA A 101 -22.22 26.22 -23.05
CA ALA A 101 -22.23 24.92 -23.67
C ALA A 101 -23.32 24.01 -23.05
N GLN A 102 -23.65 22.94 -23.74
CA GLN A 102 -24.66 21.98 -23.30
C GLN A 102 -24.12 20.60 -23.39
N LYS A 103 -24.16 19.84 -22.29
CA LYS A 103 -23.86 18.43 -22.27
C LYS A 103 -25.13 17.65 -22.49
N LEU A 104 -25.11 16.79 -23.47
CA LEU A 104 -26.22 15.95 -23.85
C LEU A 104 -26.01 14.53 -23.36
N ARG A 105 -27.07 13.92 -22.81
CA ARG A 105 -27.06 12.52 -22.38
C ARG A 105 -28.21 11.77 -23.08
N THR A 106 -27.88 10.74 -23.82
CA THR A 106 -28.87 9.85 -24.45
C THR A 106 -29.38 8.81 -23.45
N LYS A 107 -30.47 8.11 -23.82
CA LYS A 107 -31.02 6.99 -23.03
C LYS A 107 -29.97 5.90 -22.77
N ASP A 108 -29.08 5.66 -23.71
CA ASP A 108 -28.03 4.63 -23.65
C ASP A 108 -26.76 5.11 -22.91
N LYS A 109 -26.87 6.18 -22.09
CA LYS A 109 -25.76 6.77 -21.32
C LYS A 109 -24.58 7.25 -22.19
N LYS A 110 -24.79 7.60 -23.46
CA LYS A 110 -23.79 8.24 -24.30
C LYS A 110 -23.84 9.77 -24.09
N PHE A 111 -22.66 10.37 -23.96
CA PHE A 111 -22.51 11.80 -23.75
C PHE A 111 -21.97 12.49 -24.99
N SER A 112 -22.45 13.68 -25.28
CA SER A 112 -21.93 14.59 -26.31
C SER A 112 -22.11 16.04 -25.89
N TRP A 113 -21.42 16.95 -26.58
CA TRP A 113 -21.47 18.38 -26.26
C TRP A 113 -21.97 19.18 -27.45
N VAL A 114 -22.72 20.24 -27.14
CA VAL A 114 -23.01 21.34 -28.04
C VAL A 114 -22.32 22.56 -27.44
N GLY A 115 -21.35 23.13 -28.16
CA GLY A 115 -20.41 24.10 -27.61
C GLY A 115 -19.11 23.44 -27.12
N ASP A 116 -18.22 24.26 -26.56
CA ASP A 116 -16.93 23.78 -26.08
C ASP A 116 -17.05 23.28 -24.63
N GLY A 117 -17.13 21.99 -24.46
CA GLY A 117 -17.20 21.34 -23.15
C GLY A 117 -15.88 21.36 -22.37
N GLN A 118 -14.75 21.77 -22.98
CA GLN A 118 -13.46 21.88 -22.29
C GLN A 118 -13.26 23.26 -21.63
N GLU A 119 -13.99 24.26 -22.10
CA GLU A 119 -13.92 25.65 -21.64
C GLU A 119 -15.07 26.04 -20.70
N VAL A 120 -15.71 25.06 -20.06
CA VAL A 120 -16.79 25.28 -19.07
C VAL A 120 -16.28 25.28 -17.65
N GLY A 121 -16.96 26.00 -16.76
CA GLY A 121 -16.80 25.87 -15.31
C GLY A 121 -17.51 24.64 -14.75
N LEU A 122 -17.65 24.58 -13.42
CA LEU A 122 -18.38 23.51 -12.75
C LEU A 122 -19.89 23.64 -13.04
N PHE A 123 -20.57 22.50 -13.13
CA PHE A 123 -22.03 22.50 -13.34
C PHE A 123 -22.75 23.15 -12.15
N GLY A 124 -23.55 24.16 -12.40
CA GLY A 124 -24.25 24.93 -11.36
C GLY A 124 -23.41 26.01 -10.69
N GLN A 125 -22.14 26.21 -11.07
CA GLN A 125 -21.24 27.22 -10.45
C GLN A 125 -21.81 28.64 -10.47
N HIS A 126 -22.47 29.04 -11.55
CA HIS A 126 -23.09 30.39 -11.72
C HIS A 126 -24.19 30.69 -10.67
N LEU A 127 -24.67 29.70 -9.93
CA LEU A 127 -25.71 29.90 -8.92
C LEU A 127 -25.17 30.39 -7.58
N PHE A 128 -23.86 30.38 -7.39
CA PHE A 128 -23.21 30.61 -6.10
C PHE A 128 -21.98 31.50 -6.25
N SER A 129 -21.68 32.27 -5.20
CA SER A 129 -20.52 33.19 -5.20
C SER A 129 -19.58 32.96 -4.00
N GLY A 130 -19.96 32.11 -3.04
CA GLY A 130 -19.20 31.82 -1.83
C GLY A 130 -20.13 31.46 -0.67
N GLY A 131 -19.57 31.10 0.48
CA GLY A 131 -20.34 30.76 1.67
C GLY A 131 -19.63 29.77 2.60
N LYS A 132 -20.38 29.19 3.53
CA LYS A 132 -19.83 28.28 4.55
C LYS A 132 -19.41 26.91 4.00
N MET A 133 -20.18 26.36 3.06
CA MET A 133 -19.92 25.00 2.56
C MET A 133 -20.28 24.90 1.08
N LEU A 134 -19.37 24.33 0.30
CA LEU A 134 -19.57 23.91 -1.07
C LEU A 134 -19.55 22.38 -1.11
N THR A 135 -20.55 21.76 -1.73
CA THR A 135 -20.49 20.34 -2.07
C THR A 135 -20.17 20.19 -3.56
N VAL A 136 -19.17 19.40 -3.86
CA VAL A 136 -18.74 19.06 -5.24
C VAL A 136 -19.08 17.61 -5.50
N CYS A 137 -19.91 17.37 -6.52
CA CYS A 137 -20.33 16.04 -6.95
C CYS A 137 -19.59 15.62 -8.22
N GLU A 138 -19.55 14.32 -8.50
CA GLU A 138 -18.88 13.78 -9.67
C GLU A 138 -19.58 14.12 -10.99
N GLY A 139 -20.91 14.21 -10.96
CA GLY A 139 -21.72 14.46 -12.16
C GLY A 139 -22.92 15.36 -11.94
N GLU A 140 -23.64 15.64 -13.03
CA GLU A 140 -24.80 16.54 -13.03
C GLU A 140 -25.98 15.97 -12.24
N VAL A 141 -26.25 14.66 -12.37
CA VAL A 141 -27.38 13.99 -11.71
C VAL A 141 -27.16 13.99 -10.20
N ASP A 142 -25.94 13.76 -9.76
CA ASP A 142 -25.59 13.75 -8.33
C ASP A 142 -25.66 15.16 -7.74
N THR A 143 -25.24 16.17 -8.55
CA THR A 143 -25.42 17.59 -8.19
C THR A 143 -26.88 17.93 -7.95
N LEU A 144 -27.78 17.53 -8.87
CA LEU A 144 -29.23 17.74 -8.72
C LEU A 144 -29.75 17.03 -7.47
N THR A 145 -29.30 15.80 -7.25
CA THR A 145 -29.70 14.97 -6.10
C THR A 145 -29.31 15.63 -4.79
N VAL A 146 -28.03 15.96 -4.63
CA VAL A 146 -27.54 16.58 -3.39
C VAL A 146 -28.17 17.95 -3.18
N SER A 147 -28.31 18.76 -4.23
CA SER A 147 -29.02 20.04 -4.10
C SER A 147 -30.48 19.88 -3.64
N GLN A 148 -31.19 18.88 -4.18
CA GLN A 148 -32.58 18.61 -3.84
C GLN A 148 -32.75 18.20 -2.40
N VAL A 149 -31.91 17.31 -1.85
CA VAL A 149 -32.01 16.85 -0.46
C VAL A 149 -31.74 17.98 0.53
N PHE A 150 -31.03 19.02 0.10
CA PHE A 150 -30.84 20.28 0.84
C PHE A 150 -31.85 21.38 0.46
N ASP A 151 -33.03 21.01 -0.07
CA ASP A 151 -34.08 21.95 -0.50
C ASP A 151 -33.59 23.02 -1.47
N ASN A 152 -32.61 22.71 -2.28
CA ASN A 152 -31.99 23.66 -3.21
C ASN A 152 -31.41 24.94 -2.56
N LYS A 153 -31.07 24.91 -1.25
CA LYS A 153 -30.61 26.10 -0.51
C LYS A 153 -29.10 26.20 -0.39
N TRP A 154 -28.38 25.08 -0.48
CA TRP A 154 -26.95 25.00 -0.28
C TRP A 154 -26.18 25.03 -1.61
N ALA A 155 -24.90 25.39 -1.55
CA ALA A 155 -24.03 25.39 -2.71
C ALA A 155 -23.62 23.98 -3.09
N VAL A 156 -24.06 23.53 -4.26
CA VAL A 156 -23.72 22.22 -4.82
C VAL A 156 -23.35 22.39 -6.28
N VAL A 157 -22.22 21.84 -6.68
CA VAL A 157 -21.71 21.90 -8.06
C VAL A 157 -21.26 20.54 -8.52
N GLY A 158 -21.17 20.34 -9.83
CA GLY A 158 -20.74 19.07 -10.44
C GLY A 158 -19.56 19.23 -11.38
N VAL A 159 -18.74 18.17 -11.46
CA VAL A 159 -17.62 18.10 -12.39
C VAL A 159 -18.15 17.78 -13.80
N PRO A 160 -17.73 18.53 -14.85
CA PRO A 160 -18.29 18.36 -16.21
C PRO A 160 -18.05 17.01 -16.85
N HIS A 161 -16.92 16.35 -16.58
CA HIS A 161 -16.47 15.13 -17.27
C HIS A 161 -16.21 13.95 -16.31
N GLY A 162 -16.73 14.00 -15.09
CA GLY A 162 -16.59 12.93 -14.08
C GLY A 162 -15.19 12.86 -13.42
N ALA A 163 -14.97 11.80 -12.66
CA ALA A 163 -13.79 11.60 -11.80
C ALA A 163 -12.44 11.85 -12.51
N GLN A 164 -12.25 11.29 -13.71
CA GLN A 164 -10.96 11.38 -14.45
C GLN A 164 -10.50 12.80 -14.76
N SER A 165 -11.42 13.76 -14.78
CA SER A 165 -11.12 15.16 -15.08
C SER A 165 -11.29 16.09 -13.88
N ALA A 166 -11.67 15.56 -12.72
CA ALA A 166 -12.02 16.35 -11.55
C ALA A 166 -10.88 17.27 -11.11
N VAL A 167 -9.66 16.77 -11.02
CA VAL A 167 -8.46 17.54 -10.67
C VAL A 167 -8.29 18.75 -11.60
N LYS A 168 -8.41 18.54 -12.92
CA LYS A 168 -8.25 19.61 -13.92
C LYS A 168 -9.30 20.72 -13.75
N PHE A 169 -10.58 20.33 -13.62
CA PHE A 169 -11.67 21.30 -13.54
C PHE A 169 -11.73 22.02 -12.19
N ILE A 170 -11.41 21.33 -11.09
CA ILE A 170 -11.34 21.95 -9.76
C ILE A 170 -10.14 22.89 -9.69
N ALA A 171 -8.96 22.51 -10.19
CA ALA A 171 -7.79 23.38 -10.23
C ALA A 171 -8.06 24.67 -11.05
N ALA A 172 -8.76 24.55 -12.17
CA ALA A 172 -9.15 25.71 -13.00
C ALA A 172 -10.19 26.63 -12.32
N ASN A 173 -10.93 26.14 -11.32
CA ASN A 173 -11.95 26.86 -10.57
C ASN A 173 -11.61 26.96 -9.07
N LEU A 174 -10.33 26.87 -8.72
CA LEU A 174 -9.88 26.82 -7.34
C LEU A 174 -10.28 28.06 -6.53
N ASP A 175 -10.21 29.25 -7.15
CA ASP A 175 -10.60 30.52 -6.51
C ASP A 175 -12.09 30.51 -6.13
N PHE A 176 -12.96 29.99 -7.00
CA PHE A 176 -14.37 29.81 -6.69
C PHE A 176 -14.55 28.82 -5.53
N CYS A 177 -13.90 27.66 -5.57
CA CYS A 177 -13.97 26.69 -4.49
C CYS A 177 -13.42 27.26 -3.17
N ASN A 178 -12.38 28.08 -3.24
CA ASN A 178 -11.77 28.74 -2.10
C ASN A 178 -12.61 29.88 -1.50
N SER A 179 -13.62 30.38 -2.19
CA SER A 179 -14.57 31.36 -1.65
C SER A 179 -15.54 30.79 -0.59
N PHE A 180 -15.50 29.47 -0.36
CA PHE A 180 -16.26 28.78 0.69
C PHE A 180 -15.34 28.39 1.85
N ASP A 181 -15.88 28.35 3.08
CA ASP A 181 -15.07 27.97 4.27
C ASP A 181 -14.68 26.48 4.24
N LYS A 182 -15.59 25.61 3.78
CA LYS A 182 -15.40 24.16 3.66
C LYS A 182 -15.83 23.66 2.28
N VAL A 183 -15.06 22.75 1.70
CA VAL A 183 -15.38 22.04 0.46
C VAL A 183 -15.59 20.56 0.77
N VAL A 184 -16.78 20.05 0.45
CA VAL A 184 -17.12 18.63 0.63
C VAL A 184 -17.12 17.95 -0.74
N LEU A 185 -16.28 16.94 -0.90
CA LEU A 185 -16.20 16.11 -2.09
C LEU A 185 -17.14 14.91 -1.91
N CYS A 186 -18.21 14.87 -2.69
CA CYS A 186 -19.23 13.84 -2.67
C CYS A 186 -19.21 13.11 -4.01
N PHE A 187 -18.22 12.22 -4.19
CA PHE A 187 -17.97 11.46 -5.41
C PHE A 187 -18.49 10.02 -5.24
N ASP A 188 -18.51 9.27 -6.33
CA ASP A 188 -18.95 7.88 -6.32
C ASP A 188 -18.06 7.01 -5.41
N MET A 189 -18.63 5.97 -4.81
CA MET A 189 -17.90 5.09 -3.88
C MET A 189 -17.07 4.04 -4.59
N ASP A 190 -17.04 4.03 -5.91
CA ASP A 190 -16.13 3.18 -6.67
C ASP A 190 -14.68 3.66 -6.56
N LYS A 191 -13.73 2.82 -6.95
CA LYS A 191 -12.30 3.14 -6.82
C LYS A 191 -11.91 4.40 -7.59
N PRO A 192 -12.31 4.62 -8.87
CA PRO A 192 -12.00 5.86 -9.59
C PRO A 192 -12.54 7.12 -8.90
N GLY A 193 -13.77 7.09 -8.38
CA GLY A 193 -14.37 8.21 -7.66
C GLY A 193 -13.62 8.56 -6.37
N GLN A 194 -13.25 7.54 -5.58
CA GLN A 194 -12.52 7.74 -4.33
C GLN A 194 -11.07 8.19 -4.54
N ASP A 195 -10.38 7.66 -5.55
CA ASP A 195 -9.03 8.10 -5.90
C ASP A 195 -9.06 9.58 -6.37
N ALA A 196 -10.02 9.95 -7.22
CA ALA A 196 -10.21 11.33 -7.66
C ALA A 196 -10.58 12.28 -6.51
N ALA A 197 -11.39 11.84 -5.55
CA ALA A 197 -11.73 12.66 -4.37
C ALA A 197 -10.48 12.99 -3.55
N LYS A 198 -9.56 12.05 -3.36
CA LYS A 198 -8.29 12.27 -2.66
C LYS A 198 -7.38 13.23 -3.43
N GLU A 199 -7.18 12.99 -4.73
CA GLU A 199 -6.36 13.86 -5.58
C GLU A 199 -6.90 15.30 -5.63
N VAL A 200 -8.22 15.47 -5.69
CA VAL A 200 -8.87 16.80 -5.65
C VAL A 200 -8.69 17.45 -4.26
N ALA A 201 -8.79 16.67 -3.18
CA ALA A 201 -8.63 17.20 -1.83
C ALA A 201 -7.22 17.75 -1.58
N GLU A 202 -6.19 17.18 -2.22
CA GLU A 202 -4.80 17.67 -2.18
C GLU A 202 -4.61 19.08 -2.79
N LEU A 203 -5.55 19.55 -3.61
CA LEU A 203 -5.48 20.91 -4.19
C LEU A 203 -5.79 22.02 -3.17
N PHE A 204 -6.42 21.66 -2.05
CA PHE A 204 -6.85 22.61 -1.03
C PHE A 204 -5.86 22.71 0.11
N THR A 205 -5.89 23.85 0.79
CA THR A 205 -5.14 24.01 2.04
C THR A 205 -5.61 22.98 3.09
N PRO A 206 -4.72 22.48 3.93
CA PRO A 206 -5.06 21.52 4.98
C PRO A 206 -6.26 21.97 5.81
N GLY A 207 -7.21 21.06 6.01
CA GLY A 207 -8.42 21.33 6.80
C GLY A 207 -9.62 21.87 6.01
N LYS A 208 -9.43 22.31 4.76
CA LYS A 208 -10.50 22.90 3.94
C LYS A 208 -11.35 21.86 3.21
N ALA A 209 -10.72 20.84 2.64
CA ALA A 209 -11.42 19.77 1.94
C ALA A 209 -11.87 18.67 2.90
N ALA A 210 -13.03 18.11 2.66
CA ALA A 210 -13.56 16.94 3.35
C ALA A 210 -14.16 15.96 2.34
N ILE A 211 -14.07 14.66 2.59
CA ILE A 211 -14.63 13.62 1.73
C ILE A 211 -15.85 13.01 2.40
N ALA A 212 -16.97 12.98 1.67
CA ALA A 212 -18.18 12.32 2.10
C ALA A 212 -18.12 10.84 1.72
N TYR A 213 -18.39 9.95 2.67
CA TYR A 213 -18.49 8.51 2.45
C TYR A 213 -19.97 8.11 2.46
N LEU A 214 -20.42 7.54 1.36
CA LEU A 214 -21.81 7.17 1.16
C LEU A 214 -22.01 5.68 1.47
N PRO A 215 -23.13 5.27 2.09
CA PRO A 215 -23.46 3.86 2.25
C PRO A 215 -23.84 3.13 0.94
N GLU A 216 -24.12 3.89 -0.13
CA GLU A 216 -24.43 3.40 -1.47
C GLU A 216 -23.42 3.93 -2.48
N ASN A 217 -23.45 3.44 -3.73
CA ASN A 217 -22.44 3.78 -4.73
C ASN A 217 -22.42 5.29 -5.09
N ASP A 218 -23.59 5.90 -5.24
CA ASP A 218 -23.71 7.31 -5.63
C ASP A 218 -24.87 8.02 -4.90
N PRO A 219 -24.89 9.36 -4.88
CA PRO A 219 -25.96 10.13 -4.24
C PRO A 219 -27.35 9.83 -4.81
N ASN A 220 -27.46 9.58 -6.12
CA ASN A 220 -28.75 9.35 -6.74
C ASN A 220 -29.34 7.99 -6.38
N ASP A 221 -28.52 6.97 -6.23
CA ASP A 221 -28.93 5.66 -5.76
C ASP A 221 -29.51 5.78 -4.33
N MET A 222 -28.91 6.59 -3.46
CA MET A 222 -29.44 6.88 -2.13
C MET A 222 -30.82 7.55 -2.18
N LEU A 223 -30.99 8.55 -3.04
CA LEU A 223 -32.27 9.25 -3.18
C LEU A 223 -33.37 8.30 -3.69
N VAL A 224 -33.08 7.48 -4.67
CA VAL A 224 -34.03 6.50 -5.26
C VAL A 224 -34.43 5.44 -4.22
N LYS A 225 -33.52 5.04 -3.34
CA LYS A 225 -33.77 4.12 -2.22
C LYS A 225 -34.42 4.78 -1.00
N GLY A 226 -34.66 6.09 -1.02
CA GLY A 226 -35.28 6.83 0.09
C GLY A 226 -34.33 7.15 1.25
N LEU A 227 -33.02 6.96 1.07
CA LEU A 227 -31.96 7.19 2.09
C LEU A 227 -31.56 8.68 2.18
N THR A 228 -32.55 9.57 2.19
CA THR A 228 -32.33 11.03 2.17
C THR A 228 -31.62 11.53 3.43
N LYS A 229 -31.98 11.01 4.59
CA LYS A 229 -31.37 11.41 5.87
C LYS A 229 -29.91 10.98 5.94
N GLU A 230 -29.61 9.79 5.48
CA GLU A 230 -28.28 9.21 5.43
C GLU A 230 -27.39 10.01 4.48
N LEU A 231 -27.90 10.43 3.32
CA LEU A 231 -27.17 11.29 2.38
C LEU A 231 -26.85 12.66 3.00
N ILE A 232 -27.81 13.30 3.63
CA ILE A 232 -27.60 14.56 4.35
C ILE A 232 -26.54 14.39 5.43
N ASN A 233 -26.63 13.33 6.23
CA ASN A 233 -25.66 13.03 7.28
C ASN A 233 -24.26 12.78 6.71
N ALA A 234 -24.12 12.03 5.63
CA ALA A 234 -22.84 11.77 4.99
C ALA A 234 -22.14 13.05 4.52
N VAL A 235 -22.89 14.01 3.96
CA VAL A 235 -22.33 15.30 3.55
C VAL A 235 -21.94 16.16 4.76
N TYR A 236 -22.77 16.23 5.81
CA TYR A 236 -22.45 17.02 7.00
C TYR A 236 -21.32 16.44 7.82
N SER A 237 -21.27 15.10 7.97
CA SER A 237 -20.24 14.37 8.71
C SER A 237 -19.00 14.05 7.85
N ALA A 238 -18.90 14.64 6.65
CA ALA A 238 -17.76 14.45 5.77
C ALA A 238 -16.45 14.66 6.52
N LYS A 239 -15.58 13.65 6.46
CA LYS A 239 -14.31 13.63 7.16
C LYS A 239 -13.33 14.60 6.49
N VAL A 240 -12.73 15.49 7.27
CA VAL A 240 -11.69 16.39 6.77
C VAL A 240 -10.58 15.55 6.16
N PHE A 241 -10.24 15.86 4.91
CA PHE A 241 -9.14 15.18 4.24
C PHE A 241 -7.83 15.46 4.99
N ARG A 242 -7.12 14.40 5.28
CA ARG A 242 -5.78 14.43 5.86
C ARG A 242 -4.86 13.66 4.92
N PRO A 243 -3.64 14.15 4.67
CA PRO A 243 -2.65 13.39 3.91
C PRO A 243 -2.47 11.99 4.53
N ASP A 244 -2.12 11.03 3.70
CA ASP A 244 -1.92 9.65 4.13
C ASP A 244 -1.02 9.57 5.37
N GLY A 245 -1.41 8.74 6.32
CA GLY A 245 -0.68 8.53 7.58
C GLY A 245 -1.10 9.43 8.76
N ILE A 246 -1.96 10.45 8.58
CA ILE A 246 -2.46 11.27 9.69
C ILE A 246 -3.87 10.81 10.08
N VAL A 247 -3.98 10.08 11.19
CA VAL A 247 -5.25 9.59 11.75
C VAL A 247 -5.60 10.37 13.01
N SER A 248 -6.87 10.74 13.18
CA SER A 248 -7.35 11.31 14.45
C SER A 248 -7.45 10.22 15.51
N SER A 249 -6.99 10.50 16.73
CA SER A 249 -7.20 9.57 17.85
C SER A 249 -8.68 9.21 18.09
N LYS A 250 -9.61 10.10 17.72
CA LYS A 250 -11.06 9.81 17.80
C LYS A 250 -11.54 8.79 16.77
N ASP A 251 -10.84 8.67 15.64
CA ASP A 251 -11.16 7.74 14.55
C ASP A 251 -10.50 6.36 14.77
N THR A 252 -9.73 6.17 15.87
CA THR A 252 -9.02 4.91 16.15
C THR A 252 -9.84 3.91 16.97
N TRP A 253 -11.05 4.26 17.42
CA TRP A 253 -11.86 3.36 18.23
C TRP A 253 -12.16 2.03 17.54
N ASP A 254 -12.59 2.10 16.28
CA ASP A 254 -12.89 0.91 15.47
C ASP A 254 -11.62 0.07 15.19
N LEU A 255 -10.45 0.73 15.10
CA LEU A 255 -9.15 0.05 14.95
C LEU A 255 -8.74 -0.68 16.24
N ILE A 256 -9.04 -0.11 17.42
CA ILE A 256 -8.69 -0.70 18.71
C ILE A 256 -9.67 -1.83 19.10
N THR A 257 -10.93 -1.69 18.69
CA THR A 257 -12.00 -2.66 19.00
C THR A 257 -12.20 -3.70 17.91
N SER A 258 -11.67 -3.49 16.69
CA SER A 258 -11.50 -4.58 15.75
C SER A 258 -10.61 -5.60 16.45
N VAL A 259 -11.13 -6.81 16.63
CA VAL A 259 -10.31 -7.95 17.01
C VAL A 259 -9.39 -8.16 15.80
N ASP A 260 -8.27 -7.44 15.76
CA ASP A 260 -7.14 -7.91 14.98
C ASP A 260 -6.76 -9.22 15.68
N ASP A 261 -7.19 -10.33 15.10
CA ASP A 261 -6.53 -11.59 15.31
C ASP A 261 -5.08 -11.36 14.84
N GLU A 262 -4.23 -10.85 15.76
CA GLU A 262 -2.78 -10.89 15.58
C GLU A 262 -2.41 -12.37 15.52
N GLU A 263 -2.69 -12.97 14.36
CA GLU A 263 -2.44 -14.36 14.12
C GLU A 263 -0.95 -14.62 14.32
N THR A 264 -0.66 -15.26 15.43
CA THR A 264 0.69 -15.64 15.83
C THR A 264 0.86 -17.12 15.57
N ALA A 265 1.96 -17.52 14.98
CA ALA A 265 2.35 -18.91 14.83
C ALA A 265 3.52 -19.22 15.75
N ASP A 266 3.62 -20.47 16.21
CA ASP A 266 4.70 -20.88 17.08
C ASP A 266 5.96 -21.22 16.27
N TYR A 267 7.12 -20.90 16.84
CA TYR A 267 8.40 -21.47 16.43
C TYR A 267 8.49 -22.93 16.90
N PRO A 268 9.34 -23.78 16.29
CA PRO A 268 9.54 -25.17 16.73
C PRO A 268 10.38 -25.28 18.02
N TYR A 269 10.56 -24.18 18.76
CA TYR A 269 11.40 -24.07 19.94
C TYR A 269 10.64 -23.35 21.05
N ASP A 270 10.24 -24.07 22.10
CA ASP A 270 9.35 -23.57 23.16
C ASP A 270 9.93 -22.37 23.91
N ASP A 271 11.23 -22.40 24.20
CA ASP A 271 11.89 -21.31 24.92
C ASP A 271 11.95 -20.03 24.07
N LEU A 272 12.07 -20.16 22.73
CA LEU A 272 11.98 -19.03 21.83
C LEU A 272 10.58 -18.42 21.83
N ASN A 273 9.54 -19.25 21.83
CA ASN A 273 8.15 -18.78 21.93
C ASN A 273 7.90 -18.03 23.23
N THR A 274 8.49 -18.49 24.34
CA THR A 274 8.36 -17.83 25.64
C THR A 274 8.88 -16.40 25.62
N ILE A 275 10.04 -16.14 25.00
CA ILE A 275 10.65 -14.81 24.93
C ILE A 275 9.97 -13.95 23.87
N THR A 276 9.66 -14.54 22.70
CA THR A 276 9.19 -13.76 21.54
C THR A 276 7.67 -13.59 21.48
N GLY A 277 6.93 -14.46 22.14
CA GLY A 277 5.48 -14.59 21.96
C GLY A 277 5.11 -15.18 20.60
N GLY A 278 6.03 -15.92 19.94
CA GLY A 278 5.83 -16.53 18.63
C GLY A 278 6.17 -15.61 17.44
N LEU A 279 5.87 -16.12 16.25
CA LEU A 279 6.07 -15.43 14.97
C LEU A 279 4.79 -14.73 14.54
N LYS A 280 4.77 -13.41 14.67
CA LYS A 280 3.58 -12.59 14.42
C LYS A 280 3.42 -12.24 12.94
N LYS A 281 2.21 -12.18 12.44
CA LYS A 281 1.89 -11.50 11.17
C LYS A 281 2.24 -10.01 11.26
N GLY A 282 2.62 -9.38 10.16
CA GLY A 282 3.06 -8.00 10.14
C GLY A 282 4.47 -7.78 10.73
N ALA A 283 5.20 -8.85 11.07
CA ALA A 283 6.55 -8.76 11.62
C ALA A 283 7.64 -8.90 10.57
N LEU A 284 8.67 -8.06 10.68
CA LEU A 284 9.94 -8.21 9.97
C LEU A 284 10.96 -8.83 10.92
N VAL A 285 11.32 -10.09 10.70
CA VAL A 285 12.25 -10.87 11.52
C VAL A 285 13.58 -11.03 10.80
N THR A 286 14.68 -10.76 11.48
CA THR A 286 16.03 -11.00 10.95
C THR A 286 16.68 -12.18 11.68
N VAL A 287 17.14 -13.16 10.92
CA VAL A 287 17.98 -14.26 11.41
C VAL A 287 19.43 -14.02 10.99
N CYS A 288 20.34 -14.00 11.94
CA CYS A 288 21.76 -13.74 11.67
C CYS A 288 22.67 -14.78 12.34
N ALA A 289 23.76 -15.11 11.66
CA ALA A 289 24.83 -15.96 12.19
C ALA A 289 26.09 -15.87 11.33
N GLY A 290 27.20 -16.40 11.83
CA GLY A 290 28.40 -16.67 11.04
C GLY A 290 28.15 -17.62 9.87
N SER A 291 29.12 -17.73 8.96
CA SER A 291 29.02 -18.69 7.84
C SER A 291 29.05 -20.11 8.36
N GLY A 292 28.21 -21.00 7.78
CA GLY A 292 28.15 -22.41 8.15
C GLY A 292 27.54 -22.76 9.51
N ILE A 293 26.99 -21.79 10.25
CA ILE A 293 26.40 -22.02 11.59
C ILE A 293 25.00 -22.67 11.53
N GLY A 294 24.33 -22.65 10.36
CA GLY A 294 23.04 -23.33 10.18
C GLY A 294 21.82 -22.43 10.00
N LYS A 295 21.99 -21.15 9.57
CA LYS A 295 20.89 -20.21 9.31
C LYS A 295 19.79 -20.79 8.42
N SER A 296 20.15 -21.33 7.26
CA SER A 296 19.19 -21.88 6.29
C SER A 296 18.50 -23.13 6.83
N LEU A 297 19.17 -23.93 7.66
CA LEU A 297 18.54 -25.07 8.33
C LEU A 297 17.52 -24.59 9.36
N PHE A 298 17.86 -23.62 10.19
CA PHE A 298 16.94 -22.98 11.13
C PHE A 298 15.68 -22.45 10.41
N CYS A 299 15.86 -21.71 9.32
CA CYS A 299 14.73 -21.20 8.54
C CYS A 299 13.86 -22.34 7.97
N LYS A 300 14.46 -23.44 7.53
CA LYS A 300 13.71 -24.61 7.05
C LYS A 300 12.95 -25.33 8.17
N GLU A 301 13.54 -25.46 9.37
CA GLU A 301 12.85 -26.01 10.55
C GLU A 301 11.60 -25.16 10.90
N VAL A 302 11.75 -23.83 10.92
CA VAL A 302 10.63 -22.92 11.17
C VAL A 302 9.58 -23.01 10.04
N ALA A 303 10.00 -22.99 8.78
CA ALA A 303 9.10 -23.09 7.63
C ALA A 303 8.30 -24.40 7.65
N TYR A 304 8.97 -25.53 7.92
CA TYR A 304 8.30 -26.83 8.02
C TYR A 304 7.31 -26.87 9.18
N HIS A 305 7.67 -26.31 10.33
CA HIS A 305 6.79 -26.25 11.50
C HIS A 305 5.53 -25.40 11.22
N LEU A 306 5.67 -24.28 10.48
CA LEU A 306 4.54 -23.48 10.04
C LEU A 306 3.60 -24.25 9.10
N LEU A 307 4.15 -25.06 8.17
CA LEU A 307 3.34 -25.93 7.32
C LEU A 307 2.54 -26.94 8.14
N GLN A 308 3.14 -27.51 9.20
CA GLN A 308 2.45 -28.42 10.12
C GLN A 308 1.32 -27.72 10.90
N GLN A 309 1.42 -26.42 11.15
CA GLN A 309 0.36 -25.60 11.73
C GLN A 309 -0.71 -25.17 10.69
N GLY A 310 -0.64 -25.68 9.45
CA GLY A 310 -1.57 -25.35 8.37
C GLY A 310 -1.36 -23.95 7.79
N LYS A 311 -0.22 -23.30 8.04
CA LYS A 311 0.09 -21.97 7.51
C LYS A 311 0.60 -22.07 6.08
N LYS A 312 0.33 -21.02 5.28
CA LYS A 312 0.87 -20.90 3.93
C LYS A 312 2.22 -20.19 3.94
N VAL A 313 3.22 -20.87 3.39
CA VAL A 313 4.62 -20.45 3.42
C VAL A 313 5.15 -20.16 2.03
N GLY A 314 5.75 -18.99 1.85
CA GLY A 314 6.59 -18.65 0.69
C GLY A 314 8.07 -18.78 1.07
N TYR A 315 8.88 -19.48 0.27
CA TYR A 315 10.31 -19.62 0.53
C TYR A 315 11.16 -19.19 -0.67
N ILE A 316 11.95 -18.16 -0.46
CA ILE A 316 12.81 -17.53 -1.46
C ILE A 316 14.26 -17.82 -1.07
N ALA A 317 14.83 -18.87 -1.66
CA ALA A 317 16.24 -19.24 -1.47
C ALA A 317 17.05 -18.71 -2.65
N LEU A 318 17.91 -17.73 -2.42
CA LEU A 318 18.72 -17.11 -3.46
C LEU A 318 20.10 -17.76 -3.61
N GLU A 319 20.54 -18.56 -2.64
CA GLU A 319 21.83 -19.29 -2.67
C GLU A 319 21.71 -20.75 -3.09
N GLU A 320 20.50 -21.30 -3.08
CA GLU A 320 20.31 -22.71 -3.42
C GLU A 320 19.17 -22.91 -4.43
N SER A 321 19.20 -24.02 -5.15
CA SER A 321 18.15 -24.38 -6.09
C SER A 321 16.89 -24.82 -5.38
N VAL A 322 15.73 -24.67 -6.03
CA VAL A 322 14.42 -25.18 -5.57
C VAL A 322 14.51 -26.66 -5.17
N LYS A 323 15.26 -27.47 -5.93
CA LYS A 323 15.51 -28.88 -5.61
C LYS A 323 16.14 -29.05 -4.22
N ARG A 324 17.20 -28.27 -3.91
CA ARG A 324 17.88 -28.34 -2.60
C ARG A 324 17.00 -27.85 -1.46
N THR A 325 16.25 -26.78 -1.68
CA THR A 325 15.29 -26.27 -0.69
C THR A 325 14.24 -27.34 -0.37
N MET A 326 13.66 -27.96 -1.41
CA MET A 326 12.66 -29.02 -1.24
C MET A 326 13.26 -30.26 -0.54
N GLN A 327 14.43 -30.71 -0.94
CA GLN A 327 15.15 -31.81 -0.27
C GLN A 327 15.41 -31.50 1.21
N GLY A 328 15.74 -30.25 1.55
CA GLY A 328 15.91 -29.81 2.93
C GLY A 328 14.64 -29.94 3.76
N LEU A 329 13.52 -29.49 3.24
CA LEU A 329 12.21 -29.62 3.91
C LEU A 329 11.78 -31.08 4.05
N MET A 330 11.96 -31.88 3.00
CA MET A 330 11.71 -33.34 3.05
C MET A 330 12.64 -34.06 4.04
N SER A 331 13.90 -33.63 4.18
CA SER A 331 14.83 -34.15 5.19
C SER A 331 14.30 -33.98 6.60
N ILE A 332 13.69 -32.83 6.87
CA ILE A 332 13.07 -32.54 8.17
C ILE A 332 11.89 -33.46 8.42
N ARG A 333 11.02 -33.66 7.42
CA ARG A 333 9.88 -34.59 7.51
C ARG A 333 10.32 -36.04 7.79
N LEU A 334 11.34 -36.50 7.10
CA LEU A 334 11.83 -37.87 7.16
C LEU A 334 12.77 -38.13 8.33
N ASN A 335 13.28 -37.12 8.99
CA ASN A 335 14.39 -37.21 9.93
C ASN A 335 15.61 -37.96 9.32
N LYS A 336 15.90 -37.67 8.04
CA LYS A 336 17.01 -38.26 7.28
C LYS A 336 17.67 -37.16 6.43
N PRO A 337 19.01 -37.03 6.46
CA PRO A 337 19.72 -35.93 5.76
C PRO A 337 19.84 -36.19 4.25
N LEU A 338 18.72 -36.02 3.52
CA LEU A 338 18.67 -36.27 2.07
C LEU A 338 19.63 -35.37 1.27
N HIS A 339 19.94 -34.20 1.80
CA HIS A 339 20.90 -33.27 1.19
C HIS A 339 22.34 -33.81 1.16
N LEU A 340 22.66 -34.76 2.05
CA LEU A 340 23.95 -35.47 2.08
C LEU A 340 23.91 -36.74 1.22
N ASN A 341 22.81 -37.50 1.31
CA ASN A 341 22.67 -38.74 0.58
C ASN A 341 21.19 -39.05 0.28
N THR A 342 20.81 -39.01 -0.97
CA THR A 342 19.44 -39.31 -1.41
C THR A 342 19.11 -40.80 -1.42
N THR A 343 20.11 -41.68 -1.29
CA THR A 343 19.87 -43.14 -1.24
C THR A 343 19.45 -43.66 0.15
N LEU A 344 19.33 -42.76 1.14
CA LEU A 344 18.86 -43.10 2.49
C LEU A 344 17.38 -43.48 2.54
N VAL A 345 16.63 -43.25 1.48
CA VAL A 345 15.21 -43.55 1.36
C VAL A 345 14.94 -44.23 0.02
N ASP A 346 13.93 -45.10 0.00
CA ASP A 346 13.45 -45.65 -1.26
C ASP A 346 12.51 -44.67 -2.00
N ALA A 347 12.14 -45.00 -3.24
CA ALA A 347 11.32 -44.13 -4.06
C ALA A 347 9.90 -43.91 -3.51
N ALA A 348 9.35 -44.88 -2.78
CA ALA A 348 8.03 -44.78 -2.21
C ALA A 348 8.02 -43.84 -1.00
N GLU A 349 8.97 -44.01 -0.08
CA GLU A 349 9.16 -43.14 1.08
C GLU A 349 9.48 -41.70 0.66
N LEU A 350 10.28 -41.54 -0.40
CA LEU A 350 10.58 -40.24 -0.97
C LEU A 350 9.34 -39.56 -1.56
N LYS A 351 8.48 -40.33 -2.25
CA LYS A 351 7.25 -39.83 -2.84
C LYS A 351 6.22 -39.43 -1.77
N GLU A 352 6.07 -40.22 -0.72
CA GLU A 352 5.19 -39.92 0.41
C GLU A 352 5.62 -38.61 1.10
N ALA A 353 6.90 -38.45 1.41
CA ALA A 353 7.43 -37.25 2.00
C ALA A 353 7.23 -36.00 1.07
N TRP A 354 7.36 -36.21 -0.24
CA TRP A 354 7.10 -35.15 -1.20
C TRP A 354 5.61 -34.78 -1.22
N ASP A 355 4.69 -35.73 -1.22
CA ASP A 355 3.24 -35.49 -1.22
C ASP A 355 2.77 -34.72 0.02
N GLU A 356 3.40 -34.95 1.18
CA GLU A 356 3.09 -34.23 2.41
C GLU A 356 3.66 -32.81 2.44
N VAL A 357 4.89 -32.61 1.94
CA VAL A 357 5.55 -31.31 1.96
C VAL A 357 5.11 -30.43 0.78
N ALA A 358 4.92 -31.03 -0.40
CA ALA A 358 4.50 -30.33 -1.63
C ALA A 358 2.98 -30.10 -1.63
N SER A 359 2.50 -29.38 -0.64
CA SER A 359 1.08 -29.02 -0.51
C SER A 359 0.79 -27.66 -1.17
N ASP A 360 -0.50 -27.34 -1.34
CA ASP A 360 -0.97 -26.01 -1.76
C ASP A 360 -0.63 -24.89 -0.74
N SER A 361 0.08 -25.23 0.32
CA SER A 361 0.53 -24.29 1.36
C SER A 361 2.00 -23.91 1.25
N LEU A 362 2.78 -24.50 0.32
CA LEU A 362 4.20 -24.20 0.13
C LEU A 362 4.48 -23.68 -1.29
N TYR A 363 5.06 -22.51 -1.38
CA TYR A 363 5.49 -21.90 -2.65
C TYR A 363 6.98 -21.56 -2.61
N LEU A 364 7.71 -22.07 -3.58
CA LEU A 364 9.15 -21.88 -3.72
C LEU A 364 9.44 -20.92 -4.89
N TYR A 365 10.39 -20.01 -4.68
CA TYR A 365 10.83 -19.12 -5.75
C TYR A 365 12.00 -19.74 -6.51
N ASP A 366 11.80 -20.00 -7.81
CA ASP A 366 12.86 -20.45 -8.69
C ASP A 366 13.61 -19.25 -9.25
N HIS A 367 14.87 -19.13 -8.86
CA HIS A 367 15.71 -17.99 -9.19
C HIS A 367 16.40 -18.20 -10.54
N PHE A 368 15.81 -17.67 -11.60
CA PHE A 368 16.48 -17.51 -12.89
C PHE A 368 16.61 -16.01 -13.22
N GLY A 369 17.83 -15.47 -13.16
CA GLY A 369 18.15 -14.14 -13.68
C GLY A 369 18.30 -13.04 -12.63
N SER A 370 17.69 -11.87 -12.87
CA SER A 370 17.95 -10.63 -12.13
C SER A 370 17.53 -10.70 -10.65
N THR A 371 18.48 -10.36 -9.79
CA THR A 371 18.29 -10.11 -8.34
C THR A 371 17.83 -8.69 -8.05
N ASP A 372 17.25 -7.98 -9.02
CA ASP A 372 16.74 -6.63 -8.82
C ASP A 372 15.71 -6.59 -7.68
N SER A 373 15.91 -5.68 -6.74
CA SER A 373 15.10 -5.54 -5.53
C SER A 373 13.62 -5.33 -5.84
N ASP A 374 13.28 -4.58 -6.90
CA ASP A 374 11.88 -4.27 -7.22
C ASP A 374 11.15 -5.49 -7.78
N ASN A 375 11.83 -6.32 -8.57
CA ASN A 375 11.29 -7.60 -9.03
C ASN A 375 11.02 -8.54 -7.86
N LEU A 376 11.94 -8.62 -6.90
CA LEU A 376 11.77 -9.47 -5.72
C LEU A 376 10.56 -9.03 -4.88
N LEU A 377 10.42 -7.72 -4.62
CA LEU A 377 9.27 -7.17 -3.89
C LEU A 377 7.93 -7.51 -4.57
N ASN A 378 7.89 -7.42 -5.91
CA ASN A 378 6.70 -7.80 -6.67
C ASN A 378 6.39 -9.30 -6.55
N ARG A 379 7.40 -10.19 -6.48
CA ARG A 379 7.21 -11.63 -6.25
C ARG A 379 6.66 -11.90 -4.86
N ILE A 380 7.16 -11.21 -3.83
CA ILE A 380 6.64 -11.32 -2.46
C ILE A 380 5.17 -10.84 -2.41
N ARG A 381 4.84 -9.71 -3.05
CA ARG A 381 3.44 -9.25 -3.17
C ARG A 381 2.54 -10.29 -3.84
N TYR A 382 3.02 -10.91 -4.91
CA TYR A 382 2.28 -11.96 -5.61
C TYR A 382 2.06 -13.18 -4.71
N MET A 383 3.10 -13.66 -3.99
CA MET A 383 2.98 -14.77 -3.04
C MET A 383 1.92 -14.49 -1.98
N ASN A 384 1.86 -13.27 -1.45
CA ASN A 384 0.83 -12.89 -0.48
C ASN A 384 -0.55 -12.72 -1.13
N LYS A 385 -0.69 -11.78 -2.09
CA LYS A 385 -2.02 -11.36 -2.60
C LYS A 385 -2.69 -12.41 -3.48
N ALA A 386 -1.92 -13.18 -4.27
CA ALA A 386 -2.47 -14.16 -5.20
C ALA A 386 -2.48 -15.58 -4.64
N LEU A 387 -1.44 -15.96 -3.86
CA LEU A 387 -1.27 -17.32 -3.34
C LEU A 387 -1.65 -17.45 -1.85
N GLY A 388 -1.80 -16.31 -1.15
CA GLY A 388 -2.21 -16.27 0.25
C GLY A 388 -1.11 -16.68 1.23
N CYS A 389 0.18 -16.50 0.86
CA CYS A 389 1.29 -16.75 1.78
C CYS A 389 1.36 -15.63 2.82
N ASP A 390 1.17 -15.98 4.09
CA ASP A 390 1.28 -15.05 5.20
C ASP A 390 2.67 -15.06 5.86
N TYR A 391 3.42 -16.14 5.68
CA TYR A 391 4.77 -16.33 6.22
C TYR A 391 5.75 -16.52 5.07
N ILE A 392 6.70 -15.59 4.92
CA ILE A 392 7.65 -15.61 3.80
C ILE A 392 9.09 -15.58 4.32
N PHE A 393 9.93 -16.44 3.77
CA PHE A 393 11.37 -16.54 4.08
C PHE A 393 12.18 -16.01 2.91
N LEU A 394 13.18 -15.16 3.19
CA LEU A 394 14.14 -14.64 2.22
C LEU A 394 15.57 -14.99 2.66
N ASP A 395 16.17 -15.98 2.03
CA ASP A 395 17.52 -16.49 2.28
C ASP A 395 18.44 -16.24 1.07
N HIS A 396 19.28 -15.21 1.08
CA HIS A 396 19.51 -14.17 2.07
C HIS A 396 19.59 -12.77 1.42
N LEU A 397 19.52 -11.75 2.29
CA LEU A 397 19.45 -10.33 1.91
C LEU A 397 20.63 -9.82 1.07
N SER A 398 21.86 -10.29 1.33
CA SER A 398 23.07 -9.77 0.67
C SER A 398 23.09 -10.02 -0.85
N ILE A 399 22.40 -11.05 -1.36
CA ILE A 399 22.34 -11.34 -2.80
C ILE A 399 21.45 -10.32 -3.51
N VAL A 400 20.38 -9.87 -2.87
CA VAL A 400 19.50 -8.83 -3.41
C VAL A 400 20.26 -7.55 -3.66
N VAL A 401 21.24 -7.26 -2.80
CA VAL A 401 22.06 -6.04 -2.88
C VAL A 401 23.21 -6.18 -3.87
N SER A 402 23.78 -7.39 -4.04
CA SER A 402 24.94 -7.63 -4.93
C SER A 402 24.61 -7.52 -6.43
N GLY A 403 23.35 -7.60 -6.82
CA GLY A 403 22.88 -7.44 -8.20
C GLY A 403 22.85 -6.00 -8.72
N ALA A 404 23.05 -5.01 -7.86
CA ALA A 404 23.09 -3.61 -8.25
C ALA A 404 24.52 -3.19 -8.66
N SER A 405 24.62 -2.33 -9.69
CA SER A 405 25.90 -1.89 -10.28
C SER A 405 26.92 -1.44 -9.23
N ALA A 406 28.19 -1.83 -9.43
CA ALA A 406 29.34 -1.68 -8.54
C ALA A 406 29.71 -0.24 -8.09
N SER A 407 28.93 0.77 -8.38
CA SER A 407 29.19 2.19 -8.09
C SER A 407 28.45 2.77 -6.90
N LEU A 408 27.52 2.03 -6.29
CA LEU A 408 26.77 2.47 -5.12
C LEU A 408 27.31 1.79 -3.85
N ASP A 409 27.41 2.57 -2.77
CA ASP A 409 27.80 2.09 -1.47
C ASP A 409 26.84 0.95 -1.00
N GLU A 410 27.39 -0.25 -0.79
CA GLU A 410 26.63 -1.46 -0.33
C GLU A 410 25.70 -1.12 0.86
N ARG A 411 26.15 -0.22 1.74
CA ARG A 411 25.39 0.20 2.90
C ARG A 411 24.10 0.91 2.51
N ARG A 412 24.13 1.83 1.54
CA ARG A 412 22.92 2.55 1.07
C ARG A 412 21.94 1.61 0.38
N LEU A 413 22.44 0.62 -0.33
CA LEU A 413 21.61 -0.39 -0.97
C LEU A 413 20.89 -1.25 0.07
N ILE A 414 21.58 -1.66 1.13
CA ILE A 414 20.97 -2.37 2.25
C ILE A 414 19.89 -1.50 2.93
N ASP A 415 20.21 -0.23 3.22
CA ASP A 415 19.27 0.70 3.85
C ASP A 415 17.98 0.87 3.01
N ASN A 416 18.13 1.08 1.72
CA ASN A 416 16.98 1.22 0.80
C ASN A 416 16.18 -0.09 0.70
N THR A 417 16.86 -1.23 0.62
CA THR A 417 16.20 -2.55 0.53
C THR A 417 15.42 -2.84 1.81
N MET A 418 16.02 -2.60 2.98
CA MET A 418 15.35 -2.78 4.28
C MET A 418 14.14 -1.87 4.43
N THR A 419 14.24 -0.61 3.99
CA THR A 419 13.10 0.32 3.98
C THR A 419 11.97 -0.19 3.09
N LYS A 420 12.29 -0.66 1.87
CA LYS A 420 11.29 -1.23 0.96
C LYS A 420 10.65 -2.51 1.53
N LEU A 421 11.44 -3.39 2.17
CA LEU A 421 10.93 -4.60 2.82
C LEU A 421 10.02 -4.26 4.01
N ARG A 422 10.37 -3.25 4.82
CA ARG A 422 9.51 -2.78 5.92
C ARG A 422 8.18 -2.25 5.39
N THR A 423 8.22 -1.37 4.37
CA THR A 423 7.00 -0.86 3.71
C THR A 423 6.15 -2.01 3.17
N LEU A 424 6.77 -3.01 2.56
CA LEU A 424 6.07 -4.19 2.03
C LEU A 424 5.36 -4.98 3.15
N VAL A 425 6.01 -5.19 4.29
CA VAL A 425 5.41 -5.86 5.45
C VAL A 425 4.21 -5.08 5.98
N GLU A 426 4.31 -3.74 6.11
CA GLU A 426 3.19 -2.88 6.52
C GLU A 426 2.02 -2.92 5.51
N GLU A 427 2.31 -2.90 4.19
CA GLU A 427 1.29 -2.95 3.13
C GLU A 427 0.55 -4.28 3.05
N THR A 428 1.24 -5.39 3.36
CA THR A 428 0.73 -6.74 3.11
C THR A 428 0.29 -7.47 4.36
N GLY A 429 0.79 -7.08 5.53
CA GLY A 429 0.54 -7.76 6.80
C GLY A 429 1.24 -9.11 6.92
N ILE A 430 2.23 -9.43 6.05
CA ILE A 430 2.96 -10.69 6.10
C ILE A 430 3.96 -10.73 7.26
N SER A 431 4.28 -11.93 7.73
CA SER A 431 5.50 -12.18 8.49
C SER A 431 6.65 -12.45 7.51
N LEU A 432 7.63 -11.56 7.48
CA LEU A 432 8.80 -11.70 6.60
C LEU A 432 10.05 -12.01 7.42
N THR A 433 10.57 -13.23 7.27
CA THR A 433 11.85 -13.64 7.88
C THR A 433 12.97 -13.48 6.86
N ILE A 434 13.94 -12.64 7.16
CA ILE A 434 15.12 -12.42 6.32
C ILE A 434 16.37 -12.99 6.97
N VAL A 435 17.26 -13.56 6.16
CA VAL A 435 18.58 -14.03 6.61
C VAL A 435 19.62 -12.98 6.29
N SER A 436 20.44 -12.63 7.30
CA SER A 436 21.53 -11.67 7.17
C SER A 436 22.87 -12.29 7.58
N HIS A 437 23.94 -11.93 6.87
CA HIS A 437 25.30 -12.24 7.29
C HIS A 437 25.82 -11.27 8.34
N LEU A 438 26.81 -11.74 9.10
CA LEU A 438 27.56 -10.92 10.04
C LEU A 438 28.79 -10.30 9.39
N LYS A 439 29.24 -9.16 9.91
CA LYS A 439 30.55 -8.58 9.61
C LYS A 439 31.65 -9.51 10.12
N ARG A 440 32.76 -9.54 9.41
CA ARG A 440 33.97 -10.14 9.98
C ARG A 440 34.42 -9.31 11.18
N ILE A 441 34.72 -10.00 12.29
CA ILE A 441 35.27 -9.37 13.48
C ILE A 441 36.78 -9.13 13.23
N GLU A 442 37.28 -7.95 13.58
CA GLU A 442 38.70 -7.66 13.58
C GLU A 442 39.33 -8.38 14.77
N GLY A 443 40.27 -9.29 14.54
CA GLY A 443 40.97 -10.05 15.56
C GLY A 443 41.23 -11.50 15.17
N ASN A 444 41.82 -12.27 16.10
CA ASN A 444 42.18 -13.68 15.89
C ASN A 444 41.04 -14.68 16.08
N ARG A 445 39.87 -14.23 16.53
CA ARG A 445 38.67 -15.08 16.73
C ARG A 445 37.49 -14.55 15.93
N GLY A 446 36.89 -15.40 15.15
CA GLY A 446 35.69 -15.11 14.35
C GLY A 446 34.39 -15.54 15.06
N HIS A 447 33.27 -15.30 14.40
CA HIS A 447 31.98 -15.81 14.88
C HIS A 447 31.94 -17.35 14.88
N GLU A 448 32.77 -17.97 14.05
CA GLU A 448 32.95 -19.41 13.98
C GLU A 448 33.68 -19.98 15.21
N ASP A 449 34.34 -19.14 16.00
CA ASP A 449 35.02 -19.49 17.24
C ASP A 449 34.16 -19.30 18.48
N GLY A 450 32.85 -19.10 18.31
CA GLY A 450 31.88 -18.97 19.40
C GLY A 450 31.79 -17.56 20.00
N VAL A 451 32.29 -16.54 19.31
CA VAL A 451 32.12 -15.16 19.76
C VAL A 451 30.63 -14.80 19.72
N ALA A 452 30.10 -14.33 20.85
CA ALA A 452 28.69 -13.92 21.00
C ALA A 452 28.31 -12.88 19.95
N VAL A 453 27.17 -13.07 19.32
CA VAL A 453 26.65 -12.16 18.30
C VAL A 453 25.96 -10.97 18.97
N SER A 454 26.17 -9.77 18.45
CA SER A 454 25.47 -8.57 18.86
C SER A 454 24.88 -7.83 17.65
N LEU A 455 23.96 -6.90 17.91
CA LEU A 455 23.36 -6.07 16.83
C LEU A 455 24.42 -5.28 16.03
N GLY A 456 25.53 -4.90 16.66
CA GLY A 456 26.66 -4.22 16.01
C GLY A 456 27.40 -5.08 14.99
N HIS A 457 27.25 -6.40 15.04
CA HIS A 457 27.90 -7.34 14.13
C HIS A 457 27.11 -7.58 12.85
N LEU A 458 25.88 -7.05 12.71
CA LEU A 458 25.12 -7.16 11.45
C LEU A 458 25.87 -6.49 10.30
N ARG A 459 26.00 -7.22 9.16
CA ARG A 459 26.75 -6.75 8.00
C ARG A 459 25.99 -5.63 7.29
N GLY A 460 26.72 -4.56 6.99
CA GLY A 460 26.30 -3.51 6.08
C GLY A 460 25.64 -2.33 6.78
N SER A 461 24.59 -2.49 7.59
CA SER A 461 23.85 -1.33 8.10
C SER A 461 23.16 -1.54 9.43
N GLN A 462 23.07 -0.44 10.20
CA GLN A 462 22.18 -0.39 11.37
C GLN A 462 20.69 -0.47 11.00
N ALA A 463 20.32 -0.21 9.74
CA ALA A 463 18.94 -0.29 9.29
C ALA A 463 18.34 -1.69 9.48
N ILE A 464 19.15 -2.76 9.34
CA ILE A 464 18.69 -4.13 9.61
C ILE A 464 18.19 -4.23 11.07
N ALA A 465 19.00 -3.78 12.03
CA ALA A 465 18.61 -3.80 13.43
C ALA A 465 17.44 -2.84 13.74
N GLN A 466 17.41 -1.67 13.12
CA GLN A 466 16.39 -0.66 13.39
C GLN A 466 15.02 -1.04 12.84
N LEU A 467 14.95 -1.55 11.61
CA LEU A 467 13.71 -1.83 10.90
C LEU A 467 13.12 -3.21 11.21
N SER A 468 13.93 -4.16 11.71
CA SER A 468 13.41 -5.46 12.17
C SER A 468 12.65 -5.33 13.49
N ASP A 469 11.57 -6.06 13.63
CA ASP A 469 10.80 -6.18 14.88
C ASP A 469 11.47 -7.18 15.83
N GLN A 470 12.01 -8.28 15.28
CA GLN A 470 12.80 -9.26 16.02
C GLN A 470 14.13 -9.50 15.30
N VAL A 471 15.19 -9.70 16.07
CA VAL A 471 16.51 -10.11 15.57
C VAL A 471 16.95 -11.34 16.35
N LEU A 472 17.04 -12.47 15.64
CA LEU A 472 17.45 -13.76 16.17
C LEU A 472 18.88 -14.06 15.73
N ALA A 473 19.72 -14.50 16.65
CA ALA A 473 21.11 -14.83 16.37
C ALA A 473 21.39 -16.29 16.70
N LEU A 474 22.13 -16.94 15.80
CA LEU A 474 22.69 -18.26 16.04
C LEU A 474 24.20 -18.11 16.25
N SER A 475 24.72 -18.64 17.36
CA SER A 475 26.14 -18.67 17.68
C SER A 475 26.57 -20.08 18.04
N ARG A 476 27.72 -20.51 17.53
CA ARG A 476 28.28 -21.85 17.77
C ARG A 476 29.80 -21.77 17.69
N SER A 477 30.48 -22.42 18.65
CA SER A 477 31.91 -22.64 18.54
C SER A 477 32.17 -23.90 17.71
N THR A 478 32.96 -23.79 16.65
CA THR A 478 33.34 -24.93 15.80
C THR A 478 34.60 -25.63 16.31
N THR A 479 35.26 -25.04 17.30
CA THR A 479 36.56 -25.50 17.83
C THR A 479 36.49 -26.06 19.26
N SER A 480 35.35 -25.92 19.96
CA SER A 480 35.16 -26.41 21.31
C SER A 480 34.59 -27.82 21.35
N ASP A 481 34.62 -28.46 22.54
CA ASP A 481 33.97 -29.78 22.78
C ASP A 481 32.46 -29.72 22.60
N THR A 482 31.87 -28.47 22.58
CA THR A 482 30.46 -28.20 22.37
C THR A 482 30.13 -27.79 20.92
N LYS A 483 30.96 -28.19 19.94
CA LYS A 483 30.83 -27.82 18.51
C LYS A 483 29.48 -28.16 17.87
N ASP A 484 28.73 -29.11 18.44
CA ASP A 484 27.41 -29.54 17.96
C ASP A 484 26.28 -28.69 18.54
N LEU A 485 26.58 -27.81 19.51
CA LEU A 485 25.61 -26.97 20.19
C LEU A 485 25.60 -25.57 19.57
N THR A 486 24.41 -25.07 19.30
CA THR A 486 24.17 -23.73 18.78
C THR A 486 23.31 -22.97 19.77
N THR A 487 23.78 -21.86 20.28
CA THR A 487 22.98 -20.94 21.09
C THR A 487 22.09 -20.11 20.17
N LEU A 488 20.79 -20.12 20.41
CA LEU A 488 19.80 -19.26 19.79
C LEU A 488 19.51 -18.12 20.75
N SER A 489 19.81 -16.90 20.35
CA SER A 489 19.62 -15.70 21.16
C SER A 489 18.67 -14.72 20.48
N VAL A 490 17.83 -14.05 21.27
CA VAL A 490 17.00 -12.92 20.84
C VAL A 490 17.78 -11.63 21.11
N LEU A 491 18.30 -11.00 20.06
CA LEU A 491 19.06 -9.74 20.18
C LEU A 491 18.16 -8.52 20.23
N LYS A 492 16.96 -8.63 19.67
CA LYS A 492 15.94 -7.58 19.65
C LYS A 492 14.56 -8.20 19.63
N ASN A 493 13.67 -7.66 20.42
CA ASN A 493 12.24 -7.96 20.38
C ASN A 493 11.46 -6.66 20.63
N ARG A 494 10.81 -6.11 19.60
CA ARG A 494 10.06 -4.85 19.69
C ARG A 494 8.78 -4.99 20.52
N TYR A 495 8.22 -6.22 20.58
CA TYR A 495 6.92 -6.45 21.20
C TYR A 495 6.97 -6.50 22.72
N SER A 496 7.90 -7.25 23.29
CA SER A 496 8.05 -7.38 24.76
C SER A 496 9.25 -6.59 25.31
N GLY A 497 10.25 -6.30 24.46
CA GLY A 497 11.55 -5.77 24.89
C GLY A 497 12.46 -6.86 25.49
N GLU A 498 11.99 -8.08 25.68
CA GLU A 498 12.80 -9.18 26.23
C GLU A 498 13.84 -9.65 25.22
N THR A 499 15.06 -9.83 25.72
CA THR A 499 16.23 -10.26 24.94
C THR A 499 17.07 -11.21 25.79
N GLY A 500 17.91 -12.00 25.14
CA GLY A 500 18.82 -12.93 25.82
C GLY A 500 18.89 -14.27 25.08
N ASP A 501 19.54 -15.25 25.72
CA ASP A 501 19.63 -16.59 25.19
C ASP A 501 18.26 -17.29 25.36
N ALA A 502 17.71 -17.70 24.23
CA ALA A 502 16.38 -18.29 24.18
C ALA A 502 16.42 -19.82 24.24
N ALA A 503 17.33 -20.44 23.51
CA ALA A 503 17.42 -21.91 23.47
C ALA A 503 18.82 -22.39 23.14
N THR A 504 19.17 -23.58 23.58
CA THR A 504 20.31 -24.34 23.08
C THR A 504 19.81 -25.36 22.06
N LEU A 505 20.34 -25.27 20.83
CA LEU A 505 19.97 -26.15 19.74
C LEU A 505 21.12 -27.12 19.46
N LYS A 506 20.78 -28.41 19.26
CA LYS A 506 21.74 -29.46 18.91
C LYS A 506 21.52 -29.91 17.47
N TYR A 507 22.58 -29.92 16.68
CA TYR A 507 22.54 -30.54 15.37
C TYR A 507 22.76 -32.03 15.49
N ASP A 508 21.82 -32.80 14.98
CA ASP A 508 21.92 -34.26 14.91
C ASP A 508 22.32 -34.70 13.48
N PRO A 509 23.54 -35.21 13.29
CA PRO A 509 24.01 -35.60 11.96
C PRO A 509 23.28 -36.86 11.41
N VAL A 510 22.64 -37.67 12.25
CA VAL A 510 21.90 -38.84 11.81
C VAL A 510 20.57 -38.46 11.20
N THR A 511 19.87 -37.51 11.81
CA THR A 511 18.56 -37.03 11.32
C THR A 511 18.68 -35.78 10.44
N GLY A 512 19.79 -35.05 10.50
CA GLY A 512 19.97 -33.77 9.81
C GLY A 512 19.16 -32.61 10.41
N ARG A 513 18.64 -32.77 11.63
CA ARG A 513 17.74 -31.83 12.32
C ARG A 513 18.51 -30.92 13.27
N LEU A 514 17.94 -29.74 13.47
CA LEU A 514 18.35 -28.78 14.50
C LEU A 514 17.26 -28.70 15.57
N LYS A 515 17.46 -29.40 16.69
CA LYS A 515 16.46 -29.56 17.76
C LYS A 515 16.89 -28.84 19.02
N GLN A 516 15.91 -28.31 19.77
CA GLN A 516 16.15 -27.81 21.11
C GLN A 516 16.61 -28.97 22.03
N THR A 517 17.59 -28.70 22.85
CA THR A 517 18.10 -29.65 23.86
C THR A 517 18.01 -29.01 25.23
N ASP A 518 17.67 -29.82 26.23
CA ASP A 518 17.65 -29.35 27.61
C ASP A 518 19.10 -29.12 28.08
N PRO A 519 19.40 -28.02 28.79
CA PRO A 519 20.70 -27.80 29.42
C PRO A 519 21.13 -28.94 30.38
N LEU A 520 20.18 -29.66 30.95
CA LEU A 520 20.44 -30.82 31.81
C LEU A 520 20.93 -32.07 31.07
N ASP A 521 20.66 -32.18 29.77
CA ASP A 521 21.13 -33.27 28.91
C ASP A 521 22.55 -33.04 28.36
N LEU A 522 23.17 -31.91 28.71
CA LEU A 522 24.54 -31.62 28.35
C LEU A 522 25.50 -32.46 29.22
N PRO A 523 26.56 -33.04 28.62
CA PRO A 523 27.58 -33.72 29.44
C PRO A 523 28.12 -32.76 30.47
N SER A 524 27.93 -33.07 31.75
CA SER A 524 28.53 -32.29 32.83
C SER A 524 30.02 -32.16 32.56
N GLU A 525 30.54 -30.92 32.52
CA GLU A 525 31.97 -30.68 32.55
C GLU A 525 32.54 -31.46 33.73
N SER A 526 33.34 -32.48 33.46
CA SER A 526 34.14 -33.11 34.47
C SER A 526 35.11 -32.07 34.99
N VAL A 527 34.74 -31.42 36.12
CA VAL A 527 35.67 -30.58 36.86
C VAL A 527 36.76 -31.52 37.35
N SER A 528 37.84 -31.62 36.61
CA SER A 528 39.08 -32.20 37.10
C SER A 528 39.70 -31.22 38.09
N PHE A 529 39.66 -31.56 39.37
CA PHE A 529 40.37 -30.88 40.43
C PHE A 529 41.88 -31.03 40.23
#